data_2498253c5cb1b27a5daede8683dbbb44
#
_entry.id   2498253c5cb1b27a5daede8683dbbb44
#
_cell.length_a   1.000
_cell.length_b   1.000
_cell.length_c   1.000
_cell.angle_alpha   90.00
_cell.angle_beta   90.00
_cell.angle_gamma   90.00
#
_symmetry.space_group_name_H-M   'P 1'
#
loop_
_entity.id
_entity.type
_entity.pdbx_description
1 polymer ?
#
loop_
_entity_poly.entity_id
_entity_poly.type
_entity_poly.pdbx_seq_one_letter_code
_entity_poly.pdbx_strand_id
1 'polypeptide(L)'
;MFQVLWKLRHFFWEERKRYGIAVGLLLFLNVIDVIPPYLVGRSIDLMSQHGMTLRALAELVGALLLTIVVSYVCGVTWQYQLYSGARTLELSLRRRLMEHFLKMTPRFFEQNRTGDLMARSTNDLNAVMQTAGFGILTLIDSTTYSTTILVTMAVLDGWKLTLFSLVPMPFIALAMTKFGQILHDRFERAQDAFGDMNDRVLETVAGIRVVRAYAQEQNEERRFAETMADVYRKNIAVAKIDALFDPTISLLVGVTYLIGLGYGTYLVFQSQLTVGQLTSFNVYLGMLIWPMLAFGQLINIMQRGNASLDRVNETLAYEPDVVDADGAAEVARIDEIRFEGYSFRYPSSERDNLVDIDLVIRRGQTLGIVGRTGSGKSTLVKQLLREYPVGHRGRLLVNGLPIQDVRIDALHRLIGYVPQNPMLFSRSVRDNVRFAKHDATDEEVVRALHLAGFAEDIPRLPDGLDTLVGERGISLSGGQKQRIALARALILDPDLLILDDAMSAVDARTEAHILRSIRRVRQGRTTLIVSHRMSAVQHADYIVVLDDGRIAEAGTFQDLMRLGGWYAKQYLHQQAFGEASDDLAEDAEAPEEGAPGAAQPSLTGADRGDVR
;
A
#
# COMPACT_ATOMS: atom_id res chain seq x y z
N MET A 1 18.16 3.38 21.16
CA MET A 1 17.83 4.64 20.48
C MET A 1 18.54 4.77 19.13
N PHE A 2 19.86 4.60 19.02
CA PHE A 2 20.62 4.74 17.76
C PHE A 2 20.78 3.46 16.94
N GLN A 3 20.06 2.39 17.29
CA GLN A 3 20.13 1.10 16.57
C GLN A 3 19.80 1.22 15.09
N VAL A 4 18.87 2.12 14.73
CA VAL A 4 18.50 2.36 13.33
C VAL A 4 19.69 2.83 12.48
N LEU A 5 20.53 3.72 13.02
CA LEU A 5 21.73 4.20 12.30
C LEU A 5 22.74 3.06 12.11
N TRP A 6 22.87 2.18 13.11
CA TRP A 6 23.75 1.01 13.00
C TRP A 6 23.23 -0.03 12.00
N LYS A 7 21.91 -0.24 11.96
CA LYS A 7 21.26 -1.11 10.95
C LYS A 7 21.45 -0.55 9.52
N LEU A 8 21.45 0.77 9.37
CA LEU A 8 21.67 1.45 8.08
C LEU A 8 23.17 1.70 7.76
N ARG A 9 24.12 1.19 8.56
CA ARG A 9 25.56 1.44 8.39
C ARG A 9 26.09 1.13 6.98
N HIS A 10 25.58 0.07 6.35
CA HIS A 10 25.97 -0.31 5.01
C HIS A 10 25.60 0.76 3.97
N PHE A 11 24.40 1.27 4.07
CA PHE A 11 23.92 2.37 3.23
C PHE A 11 24.75 3.64 3.44
N PHE A 12 25.03 4.03 4.70
CA PHE A 12 25.86 5.21 5.00
C PHE A 12 27.31 5.03 4.50
N TRP A 13 27.79 3.80 4.45
CA TRP A 13 29.11 3.51 3.87
C TRP A 13 29.12 3.63 2.35
N GLU A 14 28.07 3.20 1.67
CA GLU A 14 27.89 3.37 0.21
C GLU A 14 27.79 4.86 -0.15
N GLU A 15 27.00 5.63 0.60
CA GLU A 15 26.76 7.07 0.38
C GLU A 15 27.71 7.98 1.20
N ARG A 16 28.85 7.45 1.69
CA ARG A 16 29.78 8.14 2.59
C ARG A 16 30.24 9.51 2.11
N LYS A 17 30.35 9.72 0.78
CA LYS A 17 30.77 11.01 0.23
C LYS A 17 29.71 12.08 0.46
N ARG A 18 28.43 11.76 0.21
CA ARG A 18 27.32 12.70 0.42
C ARG A 18 27.12 13.02 1.90
N TYR A 19 27.04 12.00 2.74
CA TYR A 19 26.87 12.19 4.17
C TYR A 19 28.10 12.83 4.82
N GLY A 20 29.31 12.51 4.38
CA GLY A 20 30.55 13.13 4.85
C GLY A 20 30.61 14.63 4.52
N ILE A 21 30.23 15.02 3.31
CA ILE A 21 30.14 16.44 2.91
C ILE A 21 29.03 17.14 3.73
N ALA A 22 27.85 16.54 3.84
CA ALA A 22 26.74 17.14 4.58
C ALA A 22 27.08 17.37 6.05
N VAL A 23 27.57 16.35 6.74
CA VAL A 23 27.97 16.42 8.17
C VAL A 23 29.15 17.38 8.34
N GLY A 24 30.17 17.31 7.49
CA GLY A 24 31.33 18.22 7.56
C GLY A 24 30.93 19.68 7.39
N LEU A 25 30.06 19.99 6.45
CA LEU A 25 29.55 21.37 6.26
C LEU A 25 28.63 21.81 7.41
N LEU A 26 27.82 20.90 7.96
CA LEU A 26 26.98 21.19 9.15
C LEU A 26 27.85 21.55 10.36
N LEU A 27 28.88 20.75 10.63
CA LEU A 27 29.83 21.02 11.71
C LEU A 27 30.56 22.35 11.50
N PHE A 28 30.95 22.66 10.28
CA PHE A 28 31.59 23.93 9.92
C PHE A 28 30.64 25.11 10.14
N LEU A 29 29.37 24.97 9.71
CA LEU A 29 28.35 25.99 9.92
C LEU A 29 28.06 26.25 11.41
N ASN A 30 28.02 25.21 12.24
CA ASN A 30 27.84 25.36 13.67
C ASN A 30 28.90 26.27 14.32
N VAL A 31 30.11 26.29 13.77
CA VAL A 31 31.19 27.19 14.21
C VAL A 31 31.00 28.59 13.60
N ILE A 32 30.59 28.70 12.33
CA ILE A 32 30.36 29.99 11.67
C ILE A 32 29.21 30.75 12.30
N ASP A 33 28.12 30.09 12.67
CA ASP A 33 26.89 30.70 13.17
C ASP A 33 27.06 31.39 14.52
N VAL A 34 28.13 31.13 15.25
CA VAL A 34 28.48 31.89 16.49
C VAL A 34 29.22 33.20 16.21
N ILE A 35 29.69 33.43 14.96
CA ILE A 35 30.44 34.65 14.58
C ILE A 35 29.54 35.89 14.50
N PRO A 36 28.34 35.89 13.88
CA PRO A 36 27.49 37.08 13.78
C PRO A 36 27.15 37.74 15.14
N PRO A 37 26.70 36.99 16.18
CA PRO A 37 26.46 37.59 17.49
C PRO A 37 27.72 38.25 18.11
N TYR A 38 28.88 37.61 17.96
CA TYR A 38 30.15 38.17 18.41
C TYR A 38 30.48 39.51 17.71
N LEU A 39 30.31 39.57 16.36
CA LEU A 39 30.56 40.79 15.60
C LEU A 39 29.57 41.93 15.97
N VAL A 40 28.32 41.59 16.26
CA VAL A 40 27.31 42.56 16.75
C VAL A 40 27.75 43.09 18.13
N GLY A 41 28.12 42.23 19.05
CA GLY A 41 28.61 42.63 20.35
C GLY A 41 29.85 43.57 20.26
N ARG A 42 30.81 43.20 19.42
CA ARG A 42 32.00 44.01 19.17
C ARG A 42 31.65 45.38 18.52
N SER A 43 30.65 45.45 17.66
CA SER A 43 30.17 46.70 17.11
C SER A 43 29.65 47.63 18.19
N ILE A 44 28.86 47.12 19.13
CA ILE A 44 28.32 47.89 20.28
C ILE A 44 29.45 48.42 21.17
N ASP A 45 30.46 47.58 21.46
CA ASP A 45 31.59 48.01 22.26
C ASP A 45 32.41 49.12 21.61
N LEU A 46 32.66 49.02 20.30
CA LEU A 46 33.36 50.09 19.55
C LEU A 46 32.56 51.37 19.50
N MET A 47 31.21 51.31 19.41
CA MET A 47 30.33 52.48 19.49
C MET A 47 30.38 53.10 20.88
N SER A 48 30.30 52.34 21.96
CA SER A 48 30.28 52.81 23.33
C SER A 48 31.60 53.51 23.74
N GLN A 49 32.72 53.03 23.19
CA GLN A 49 34.06 53.58 23.44
C GLN A 49 34.45 54.74 22.52
N HIS A 50 33.51 55.27 21.72
CA HIS A 50 33.74 56.33 20.70
C HIS A 50 34.86 55.99 19.70
N GLY A 51 35.16 54.68 19.51
CA GLY A 51 36.21 54.16 18.64
C GLY A 51 35.71 53.76 17.22
N MET A 52 34.43 53.95 16.90
CA MET A 52 33.83 53.56 15.62
C MET A 52 34.32 54.50 14.51
N THR A 53 35.19 53.98 13.68
CA THR A 53 35.60 54.65 12.42
C THR A 53 34.82 54.04 11.24
N LEU A 54 34.70 54.82 10.12
CA LEU A 54 34.06 54.34 8.92
C LEU A 54 34.72 53.06 8.39
N ARG A 55 36.05 52.95 8.56
CA ARG A 55 36.82 51.76 8.20
C ARG A 55 36.45 50.56 9.05
N ALA A 56 36.38 50.73 10.39
CA ALA A 56 36.00 49.63 11.29
C ALA A 56 34.54 49.18 11.02
N LEU A 57 33.64 50.10 10.73
CA LEU A 57 32.27 49.74 10.31
C LEU A 57 32.26 48.94 9.01
N ALA A 58 33.03 49.37 7.99
CA ALA A 58 33.10 48.67 6.71
C ALA A 58 33.70 47.22 6.88
N GLU A 59 34.72 47.06 7.77
CA GLU A 59 35.30 45.76 8.06
C GLU A 59 34.30 44.82 8.79
N LEU A 60 33.53 45.32 9.75
CA LEU A 60 32.50 44.54 10.44
C LEU A 60 31.33 44.17 9.53
N VAL A 61 30.83 45.10 8.72
CA VAL A 61 29.76 44.84 7.73
C VAL A 61 30.27 43.84 6.68
N GLY A 62 31.51 43.99 6.19
CA GLY A 62 32.12 43.07 5.25
C GLY A 62 32.27 41.67 5.84
N ALA A 63 32.68 41.53 7.12
CA ALA A 63 32.75 40.24 7.81
C ALA A 63 31.35 39.60 7.95
N LEU A 64 30.33 40.36 8.33
CA LEU A 64 28.96 39.87 8.39
C LEU A 64 28.42 39.38 7.03
N LEU A 65 28.65 40.17 5.99
CA LEU A 65 28.28 39.80 4.62
C LEU A 65 28.97 38.50 4.18
N LEU A 66 30.28 38.38 4.46
CA LEU A 66 31.03 37.17 4.15
C LEU A 66 30.45 35.96 4.88
N THR A 67 30.15 36.11 6.17
CA THR A 67 29.55 35.03 6.98
C THR A 67 28.21 34.62 6.41
N ILE A 68 27.31 35.56 6.05
CA ILE A 68 26.01 35.27 5.47
C ILE A 68 26.16 34.52 4.12
N VAL A 69 27.06 34.97 3.24
CA VAL A 69 27.28 34.30 1.94
C VAL A 69 27.82 32.89 2.13
N VAL A 70 28.79 32.71 3.02
CA VAL A 70 29.37 31.37 3.34
C VAL A 70 28.28 30.46 3.94
N SER A 71 27.52 30.95 4.92
CA SER A 71 26.43 30.19 5.54
C SER A 71 25.36 29.81 4.51
N TYR A 72 25.02 30.69 3.56
CA TYR A 72 24.07 30.39 2.51
C TYR A 72 24.58 29.26 1.58
N VAL A 73 25.80 29.40 1.04
CA VAL A 73 26.37 28.41 0.10
C VAL A 73 26.55 27.04 0.78
N CYS A 74 27.12 27.03 1.98
CA CYS A 74 27.26 25.81 2.77
C CYS A 74 25.91 25.23 3.16
N GLY A 75 24.93 26.07 3.53
CA GLY A 75 23.57 25.69 3.90
C GLY A 75 22.86 24.97 2.77
N VAL A 76 22.84 25.56 1.56
CA VAL A 76 22.25 24.90 0.38
C VAL A 76 22.94 23.57 0.08
N THR A 77 24.27 23.54 0.17
CA THR A 77 25.05 22.35 -0.21
C THR A 77 24.79 21.18 0.75
N TRP A 78 24.87 21.40 2.07
CA TRP A 78 24.67 20.29 3.03
C TRP A 78 23.22 19.79 3.00
N GLN A 79 22.22 20.70 2.88
CA GLN A 79 20.81 20.31 2.79
C GLN A 79 20.58 19.44 1.55
N TYR A 80 21.09 19.86 0.40
CA TYR A 80 20.98 19.08 -0.83
C TYR A 80 21.60 17.69 -0.67
N GLN A 81 22.83 17.61 -0.14
CA GLN A 81 23.51 16.32 0.03
C GLN A 81 22.80 15.40 1.03
N LEU A 82 22.39 15.93 2.19
CA LEU A 82 21.74 15.14 3.23
C LEU A 82 20.38 14.60 2.78
N TYR A 83 19.51 15.50 2.26
CA TYR A 83 18.16 15.09 1.88
C TYR A 83 18.14 14.28 0.58
N SER A 84 19.04 14.54 -0.38
CA SER A 84 19.16 13.66 -1.54
C SER A 84 19.64 12.26 -1.17
N GLY A 85 20.58 12.14 -0.22
CA GLY A 85 20.99 10.86 0.34
C GLY A 85 19.82 10.11 0.99
N ALA A 86 19.05 10.79 1.85
CA ALA A 86 17.87 10.21 2.48
C ALA A 86 16.81 9.74 1.47
N ARG A 87 16.57 10.49 0.39
CA ARG A 87 15.68 10.09 -0.71
C ARG A 87 16.22 8.88 -1.49
N THR A 88 17.53 8.78 -1.68
CA THR A 88 18.14 7.60 -2.31
C THR A 88 17.88 6.34 -1.48
N LEU A 89 17.96 6.43 -0.14
CA LEU A 89 17.61 5.33 0.76
C LEU A 89 16.15 4.89 0.57
N GLU A 90 15.23 5.84 0.60
CA GLU A 90 13.80 5.58 0.40
C GLU A 90 13.54 4.85 -0.93
N LEU A 91 14.12 5.35 -2.02
CA LEU A 91 13.96 4.75 -3.35
C LEU A 91 14.55 3.33 -3.41
N SER A 92 15.72 3.11 -2.81
CA SER A 92 16.36 1.79 -2.80
C SER A 92 15.55 0.76 -2.02
N LEU A 93 15.02 1.13 -0.86
CA LEU A 93 14.17 0.24 -0.05
C LEU A 93 12.83 -0.02 -0.73
N ARG A 94 12.20 0.99 -1.35
CA ARG A 94 10.95 0.83 -2.10
C ARG A 94 11.13 -0.14 -3.27
N ARG A 95 12.23 0.00 -4.01
CA ARG A 95 12.57 -0.92 -5.09
C ARG A 95 12.74 -2.35 -4.58
N ARG A 96 13.50 -2.56 -3.50
CA ARG A 96 13.70 -3.88 -2.88
C ARG A 96 12.39 -4.50 -2.41
N LEU A 97 11.51 -3.71 -1.78
CA LEU A 97 10.18 -4.20 -1.37
C LEU A 97 9.34 -4.61 -2.58
N MET A 98 9.32 -3.82 -3.65
CA MET A 98 8.57 -4.17 -4.86
C MET A 98 9.11 -5.42 -5.54
N GLU A 99 10.44 -5.53 -5.68
CA GLU A 99 11.10 -6.73 -6.21
C GLU A 99 10.80 -7.96 -5.34
N HIS A 100 10.70 -7.77 -4.02
CA HIS A 100 10.34 -8.81 -3.08
C HIS A 100 8.88 -9.23 -3.23
N PHE A 101 7.93 -8.29 -3.26
CA PHE A 101 6.51 -8.60 -3.46
C PHE A 101 6.24 -9.39 -4.74
N LEU A 102 6.95 -9.06 -5.83
CA LEU A 102 6.79 -9.78 -7.11
C LEU A 102 7.27 -11.24 -7.07
N LYS A 103 8.06 -11.61 -6.05
CA LYS A 103 8.53 -12.98 -5.85
C LYS A 103 7.65 -13.78 -4.87
N MET A 104 6.75 -13.11 -4.15
CA MET A 104 5.91 -13.76 -3.14
C MET A 104 4.76 -14.52 -3.77
N THR A 105 4.40 -15.63 -3.14
CA THR A 105 3.25 -16.46 -3.50
C THR A 105 1.94 -15.92 -2.89
N PRO A 106 0.78 -16.39 -3.35
CA PRO A 106 -0.52 -16.00 -2.79
C PRO A 106 -0.60 -16.16 -1.27
N ARG A 107 0.06 -17.18 -0.70
CA ARG A 107 0.13 -17.42 0.74
C ARG A 107 0.60 -16.19 1.53
N PHE A 108 1.64 -15.52 1.05
CA PHE A 108 2.15 -14.30 1.68
C PHE A 108 1.08 -13.21 1.74
N PHE A 109 0.32 -13.02 0.63
CA PHE A 109 -0.73 -12.01 0.55
C PHE A 109 -2.00 -12.38 1.31
N GLU A 110 -2.25 -13.67 1.53
CA GLU A 110 -3.33 -14.14 2.43
C GLU A 110 -3.02 -13.84 3.90
N GLN A 111 -1.75 -13.93 4.31
CA GLN A 111 -1.29 -13.66 5.67
C GLN A 111 -1.07 -12.18 5.96
N ASN A 112 -0.80 -11.37 4.93
CA ASN A 112 -0.49 -9.95 5.06
C ASN A 112 -1.55 -9.11 4.35
N ARG A 113 -2.22 -8.24 5.09
CA ARG A 113 -3.23 -7.35 4.51
C ARG A 113 -2.59 -6.37 3.53
N THR A 114 -3.23 -6.16 2.38
CA THR A 114 -2.75 -5.23 1.34
C THR A 114 -2.52 -3.81 1.89
N GLY A 115 -3.39 -3.34 2.80
CA GLY A 115 -3.23 -2.05 3.45
C GLY A 115 -1.95 -1.93 4.29
N ASP A 116 -1.57 -3.00 5.02
CA ASP A 116 -0.34 -3.03 5.81
C ASP A 116 0.90 -3.03 4.90
N LEU A 117 0.89 -3.78 3.80
CA LEU A 117 1.97 -3.78 2.82
C LEU A 117 2.13 -2.41 2.14
N MET A 118 1.02 -1.73 1.85
CA MET A 118 1.03 -0.35 1.37
C MET A 118 1.60 0.61 2.41
N ALA A 119 1.21 0.49 3.67
CA ALA A 119 1.76 1.32 4.76
C ALA A 119 3.28 1.11 4.92
N ARG A 120 3.77 -0.14 4.81
CA ARG A 120 5.21 -0.47 4.81
C ARG A 120 5.93 0.19 3.63
N SER A 121 5.32 0.22 2.45
CA SER A 121 5.90 0.79 1.22
C SER A 121 5.84 2.32 1.14
N THR A 122 5.05 2.97 2.00
CA THR A 122 4.83 4.42 2.00
C THR A 122 5.24 5.05 3.34
N ASN A 123 4.45 4.85 4.38
CA ASN A 123 4.63 5.52 5.68
C ASN A 123 5.90 5.07 6.40
N ASP A 124 6.19 3.77 6.41
CA ASP A 124 7.38 3.24 7.07
C ASP A 124 8.65 3.66 6.35
N LEU A 125 8.68 3.62 5.02
CA LEU A 125 9.83 4.13 4.26
C LEU A 125 10.04 5.63 4.46
N ASN A 126 8.97 6.41 4.57
CA ASN A 126 9.07 7.84 4.87
C ASN A 126 9.67 8.06 6.29
N ALA A 127 9.27 7.29 7.30
CA ALA A 127 9.84 7.36 8.64
C ALA A 127 11.35 7.02 8.66
N VAL A 128 11.76 6.00 7.90
CA VAL A 128 13.19 5.65 7.74
C VAL A 128 13.95 6.76 7.01
N MET A 129 13.39 7.33 5.95
CA MET A 129 13.96 8.46 5.23
C MET A 129 14.13 9.69 6.14
N GLN A 130 13.09 10.03 6.93
CA GLN A 130 13.19 11.11 7.92
C GLN A 130 14.31 10.87 8.93
N THR A 131 14.52 9.64 9.35
CA THR A 131 15.63 9.29 10.27
C THR A 131 16.99 9.52 9.62
N ALA A 132 17.17 9.13 8.36
CA ALA A 132 18.42 9.30 7.63
C ALA A 132 18.69 10.75 7.17
N GLY A 133 17.68 11.60 7.13
CA GLY A 133 17.77 13.03 6.82
C GLY A 133 17.68 13.89 8.08
N PHE A 134 16.44 14.24 8.45
CA PHE A 134 16.17 15.15 9.56
C PHE A 134 16.66 14.60 10.92
N GLY A 135 16.66 13.26 11.09
CA GLY A 135 17.22 12.64 12.30
C GLY A 135 18.72 12.88 12.49
N ILE A 136 19.51 12.86 11.41
CA ILE A 136 20.95 13.18 11.47
C ILE A 136 21.16 14.67 11.74
N LEU A 137 20.38 15.55 11.10
CA LEU A 137 20.38 16.99 11.36
C LEU A 137 20.14 17.27 12.85
N THR A 138 19.02 16.77 13.38
CA THR A 138 18.66 17.00 14.79
C THR A 138 19.67 16.42 15.78
N LEU A 139 20.32 15.31 15.42
CA LEU A 139 21.41 14.73 16.22
C LEU A 139 22.61 15.69 16.31
N ILE A 140 23.01 16.29 15.19
CA ILE A 140 24.14 17.23 15.14
C ILE A 140 23.77 18.53 15.84
N ASP A 141 22.57 19.08 15.60
CA ASP A 141 22.10 20.32 16.24
C ASP A 141 21.96 20.16 17.75
N SER A 142 21.37 19.07 18.22
CA SER A 142 21.18 18.84 19.65
C SER A 142 22.50 18.56 20.41
N THR A 143 23.55 18.11 19.71
CA THR A 143 24.83 17.77 20.35
C THR A 143 25.91 18.82 20.05
N THR A 144 26.36 18.89 18.79
CA THR A 144 27.50 19.70 18.37
C THR A 144 27.21 21.19 18.40
N TYR A 145 26.04 21.61 17.84
CA TYR A 145 25.67 23.03 17.84
C TYR A 145 25.48 23.57 19.27
N SER A 146 24.75 22.84 20.12
CA SER A 146 24.59 23.20 21.54
C SER A 146 25.95 23.33 22.25
N THR A 147 26.83 22.35 22.02
CA THR A 147 28.18 22.36 22.65
C THR A 147 29.00 23.56 22.16
N THR A 148 28.95 23.87 20.85
CA THR A 148 29.67 25.02 20.28
C THR A 148 29.18 26.33 20.88
N ILE A 149 27.87 26.54 21.02
CA ILE A 149 27.31 27.74 21.67
C ILE A 149 27.73 27.83 23.12
N LEU A 150 27.59 26.73 23.90
CA LEU A 150 27.96 26.71 25.33
C LEU A 150 29.44 27.00 25.56
N VAL A 151 30.33 26.43 24.75
CA VAL A 151 31.78 26.70 24.82
C VAL A 151 32.05 28.16 24.46
N THR A 152 31.41 28.68 23.40
CA THR A 152 31.57 30.11 23.03
C THR A 152 31.12 31.06 24.13
N MET A 153 29.95 30.83 24.73
CA MET A 153 29.46 31.63 25.86
C MET A 153 30.41 31.56 27.08
N ALA A 154 30.90 30.37 27.40
CA ALA A 154 31.80 30.19 28.54
C ALA A 154 33.16 30.86 28.33
N VAL A 155 33.70 30.83 27.13
CA VAL A 155 35.03 31.40 26.78
C VAL A 155 34.98 32.90 26.56
N LEU A 156 33.98 33.40 25.82
CA LEU A 156 33.90 34.82 25.44
C LEU A 156 33.22 35.69 26.49
N ASP A 157 32.16 35.20 27.14
CA ASP A 157 31.30 36.00 28.03
C ASP A 157 31.44 35.59 29.50
N GLY A 158 32.17 34.53 29.77
CA GLY A 158 32.51 34.07 31.13
C GLY A 158 31.69 32.89 31.62
N TRP A 159 32.39 31.87 32.12
CA TRP A 159 31.82 30.59 32.57
C TRP A 159 30.81 30.73 33.72
N LYS A 160 30.99 31.73 34.63
CA LYS A 160 30.05 31.98 35.74
C LYS A 160 28.70 32.46 35.25
N LEU A 161 28.70 33.44 34.34
CA LEU A 161 27.46 33.95 33.72
C LEU A 161 26.73 32.86 32.99
N THR A 162 27.44 32.07 32.21
CA THR A 162 26.87 30.92 31.46
C THR A 162 26.24 29.92 32.43
N LEU A 163 26.96 29.51 33.50
CA LEU A 163 26.45 28.52 34.46
C LEU A 163 25.18 29.01 35.18
N PHE A 164 25.14 30.25 35.65
CA PHE A 164 23.99 30.81 36.35
C PHE A 164 22.77 30.93 35.41
N SER A 165 22.97 31.33 34.16
CA SER A 165 21.90 31.46 33.17
C SER A 165 21.33 30.11 32.74
N LEU A 166 22.10 29.02 32.86
CA LEU A 166 21.65 27.68 32.53
C LEU A 166 20.85 26.98 33.63
N VAL A 167 20.78 27.53 34.84
CA VAL A 167 20.05 26.93 35.98
C VAL A 167 18.57 26.61 35.63
N PRO A 168 17.81 27.41 34.88
CA PRO A 168 16.45 27.06 34.49
C PRO A 168 16.34 25.95 33.41
N MET A 169 17.41 25.64 32.68
CA MET A 169 17.39 24.68 31.55
C MET A 169 16.97 23.25 31.96
N PRO A 170 17.44 22.66 33.08
CA PRO A 170 16.94 21.37 33.57
C PRO A 170 15.44 21.37 33.85
N PHE A 171 14.87 22.49 34.29
CA PHE A 171 13.44 22.63 34.54
C PHE A 171 12.64 22.67 33.22
N ILE A 172 13.21 23.26 32.15
CA ILE A 172 12.63 23.19 30.80
C ILE A 172 12.55 21.72 30.34
N ALA A 173 13.65 20.97 30.46
CA ALA A 173 13.72 19.58 30.12
C ALA A 173 12.69 18.72 30.91
N LEU A 174 12.57 18.98 32.22
CA LEU A 174 11.59 18.31 33.07
C LEU A 174 10.14 18.66 32.66
N ALA A 175 9.86 19.93 32.41
CA ALA A 175 8.56 20.40 31.97
C ALA A 175 8.19 19.74 30.64
N MET A 176 9.10 19.75 29.66
CA MET A 176 8.90 19.09 28.36
C MET A 176 8.59 17.59 28.51
N THR A 177 9.33 16.89 29.36
CA THR A 177 9.10 15.46 29.60
C THR A 177 7.73 15.20 30.21
N LYS A 178 7.34 15.98 31.22
CA LYS A 178 6.05 15.84 31.90
C LYS A 178 4.87 16.20 31.01
N PHE A 179 4.94 17.35 30.34
CA PHE A 179 3.91 17.74 29.37
C PHE A 179 3.82 16.76 28.21
N GLY A 180 4.97 16.29 27.70
CA GLY A 180 5.02 15.30 26.61
C GLY A 180 4.33 13.98 27.00
N GLN A 181 4.52 13.48 28.22
CA GLN A 181 3.85 12.28 28.72
C GLN A 181 2.33 12.48 28.80
N ILE A 182 1.88 13.58 29.44
CA ILE A 182 0.45 13.88 29.59
C ILE A 182 -0.22 14.09 28.21
N LEU A 183 0.48 14.78 27.32
CA LEU A 183 0.00 15.02 25.95
C LEU A 183 -0.14 13.72 25.19
N HIS A 184 0.86 12.82 25.30
CA HIS A 184 0.83 11.50 24.66
C HIS A 184 -0.37 10.68 25.09
N ASP A 185 -0.61 10.53 26.41
CA ASP A 185 -1.73 9.75 26.95
C ASP A 185 -3.09 10.30 26.49
N ARG A 186 -3.20 11.64 26.44
CA ARG A 186 -4.46 12.28 25.98
C ARG A 186 -4.63 12.19 24.49
N PHE A 187 -3.55 12.32 23.74
CA PHE A 187 -3.55 12.20 22.28
C PHE A 187 -3.91 10.78 21.85
N GLU A 188 -3.39 9.74 22.50
CA GLU A 188 -3.74 8.35 22.25
C GLU A 188 -5.26 8.13 22.42
N ARG A 189 -5.83 8.58 23.55
CA ARG A 189 -7.28 8.48 23.78
C ARG A 189 -8.11 9.27 22.75
N ALA A 190 -7.63 10.41 22.30
CA ALA A 190 -8.30 11.18 21.25
C ALA A 190 -8.20 10.49 19.89
N GLN A 191 -7.06 9.84 19.60
CA GLN A 191 -6.85 9.08 18.38
C GLN A 191 -7.73 7.82 18.34
N ASP A 192 -7.90 7.11 19.47
CA ASP A 192 -8.81 5.96 19.57
C ASP A 192 -10.26 6.38 19.26
N ALA A 193 -10.72 7.47 19.88
CA ALA A 193 -12.06 7.97 19.60
C ALA A 193 -12.25 8.44 18.15
N PHE A 194 -11.19 8.99 17.54
CA PHE A 194 -11.19 9.34 16.13
C PHE A 194 -11.24 8.10 15.24
N GLY A 195 -10.56 7.02 15.64
CA GLY A 195 -10.66 5.70 14.99
C GLY A 195 -12.09 5.17 15.02
N ASP A 196 -12.71 5.11 16.19
CA ASP A 196 -14.10 4.66 16.37
C ASP A 196 -15.09 5.49 15.53
N MET A 197 -14.85 6.81 15.42
CA MET A 197 -15.65 7.69 14.57
C MET A 197 -15.47 7.34 13.08
N ASN A 198 -14.25 7.11 12.62
CA ASN A 198 -13.99 6.75 11.23
C ASN A 198 -14.61 5.41 10.86
N ASP A 199 -14.50 4.41 11.74
CA ASP A 199 -15.11 3.09 11.53
C ASP A 199 -16.62 3.22 11.38
N ARG A 200 -17.25 4.06 12.20
CA ARG A 200 -18.68 4.33 12.12
C ARG A 200 -19.08 5.03 10.82
N VAL A 201 -18.30 6.03 10.39
CA VAL A 201 -18.54 6.69 9.09
C VAL A 201 -18.44 5.69 7.95
N LEU A 202 -17.41 4.85 7.96
CA LEU A 202 -17.21 3.81 6.93
C LEU A 202 -18.39 2.83 6.91
N GLU A 203 -18.84 2.36 8.09
CA GLU A 203 -20.00 1.48 8.22
C GLU A 203 -21.28 2.13 7.67
N THR A 204 -21.55 3.37 8.08
CA THR A 204 -22.75 4.10 7.63
C THR A 204 -22.72 4.37 6.12
N VAL A 205 -21.57 4.80 5.57
CA VAL A 205 -21.42 5.06 4.13
C VAL A 205 -21.53 3.77 3.32
N ALA A 206 -20.88 2.69 3.77
CA ALA A 206 -21.00 1.39 3.12
C ALA A 206 -22.43 0.84 3.16
N GLY A 207 -23.13 1.06 4.29
CA GLY A 207 -24.51 0.65 4.54
C GLY A 207 -25.57 1.67 4.11
N ILE A 208 -25.24 2.76 3.40
CA ILE A 208 -26.16 3.88 3.16
C ILE A 208 -27.48 3.47 2.50
N ARG A 209 -27.44 2.47 1.60
CA ARG A 209 -28.65 1.94 0.97
C ARG A 209 -29.60 1.29 1.99
N VAL A 210 -29.04 0.61 3.00
CA VAL A 210 -29.79 -0.03 4.08
C VAL A 210 -30.38 1.04 4.99
N VAL A 211 -29.56 2.01 5.41
CA VAL A 211 -30.00 3.15 6.24
C VAL A 211 -31.19 3.86 5.59
N ARG A 212 -31.11 4.16 4.29
CA ARG A 212 -32.19 4.80 3.54
C ARG A 212 -33.40 3.90 3.33
N ALA A 213 -33.20 2.61 3.04
CA ALA A 213 -34.31 1.67 2.85
C ALA A 213 -35.16 1.50 4.11
N TYR A 214 -34.56 1.65 5.30
CA TYR A 214 -35.23 1.53 6.59
C TYR A 214 -35.54 2.88 7.26
N ALA A 215 -35.32 4.01 6.56
CA ALA A 215 -35.54 5.38 7.08
C ALA A 215 -34.89 5.63 8.45
N GLN A 216 -33.62 5.16 8.61
CA GLN A 216 -32.87 5.28 9.86
C GLN A 216 -31.91 6.49 9.90
N GLU A 217 -32.03 7.45 8.99
CA GLU A 217 -31.11 8.59 8.88
C GLU A 217 -31.01 9.38 10.17
N GLN A 218 -32.15 9.71 10.80
CA GLN A 218 -32.17 10.47 12.06
C GLN A 218 -31.53 9.71 13.24
N ASN A 219 -31.68 8.40 13.26
CA ASN A 219 -31.08 7.57 14.29
C ASN A 219 -29.55 7.51 14.12
N GLU A 220 -29.07 7.34 12.89
CA GLU A 220 -27.64 7.36 12.60
C GLU A 220 -27.01 8.74 12.83
N GLU A 221 -27.71 9.83 12.50
CA GLU A 221 -27.28 11.20 12.80
C GLU A 221 -27.10 11.42 14.31
N ARG A 222 -28.07 10.98 15.12
CA ARG A 222 -28.00 11.09 16.59
C ARG A 222 -26.81 10.32 17.16
N ARG A 223 -26.63 9.08 16.73
CA ARG A 223 -25.51 8.24 17.16
C ARG A 223 -24.17 8.81 16.74
N PHE A 224 -24.09 9.39 15.54
CA PHE A 224 -22.89 10.06 15.06
C PHE A 224 -22.59 11.32 15.88
N ALA A 225 -23.61 12.11 16.22
CA ALA A 225 -23.47 13.30 17.07
C ALA A 225 -22.93 12.95 18.48
N GLU A 226 -23.34 11.82 19.07
CA GLU A 226 -22.80 11.32 20.34
C GLU A 226 -21.30 10.98 20.22
N THR A 227 -20.93 10.27 19.16
CA THR A 227 -19.52 9.91 18.88
C THR A 227 -18.69 11.18 18.65
N MET A 228 -19.18 12.15 17.87
CA MET A 228 -18.54 13.43 17.65
C MET A 228 -18.34 14.23 18.94
N ALA A 229 -19.33 14.21 19.84
CA ALA A 229 -19.22 14.88 21.13
C ALA A 229 -18.12 14.27 22.01
N ASP A 230 -17.89 12.96 21.92
CA ASP A 230 -16.78 12.29 22.62
C ASP A 230 -15.42 12.65 22.02
N VAL A 231 -15.28 12.57 20.70
CA VAL A 231 -14.08 13.04 19.96
C VAL A 231 -13.76 14.48 20.31
N TYR A 232 -14.76 15.36 20.30
CA TYR A 232 -14.59 16.77 20.66
C TYR A 232 -14.05 16.95 22.08
N ARG A 233 -14.66 16.29 23.09
CA ARG A 233 -14.22 16.36 24.50
C ARG A 233 -12.77 15.91 24.66
N LYS A 234 -12.37 14.81 24.02
CA LYS A 234 -11.02 14.27 24.07
C LYS A 234 -10.01 15.20 23.38
N ASN A 235 -10.36 15.76 22.22
CA ASN A 235 -9.52 16.73 21.53
C ASN A 235 -9.37 18.04 22.34
N ILE A 236 -10.43 18.52 22.99
CA ILE A 236 -10.31 19.68 23.91
C ILE A 236 -9.39 19.37 25.09
N ALA A 237 -9.39 18.13 25.59
CA ALA A 237 -8.44 17.72 26.64
C ALA A 237 -6.98 17.71 26.17
N VAL A 238 -6.71 17.37 24.90
CA VAL A 238 -5.40 17.50 24.24
C VAL A 238 -5.05 18.99 24.11
N ALA A 239 -5.93 19.79 23.52
CA ALA A 239 -5.72 21.22 23.28
C ALA A 239 -5.42 22.03 24.56
N LYS A 240 -6.03 21.66 25.69
CA LYS A 240 -5.76 22.30 26.99
C LYS A 240 -4.31 22.11 27.45
N ILE A 241 -3.71 20.95 27.22
CA ILE A 241 -2.32 20.69 27.60
C ILE A 241 -1.38 21.35 26.59
N ASP A 242 -1.70 21.23 25.31
CA ASP A 242 -0.93 21.86 24.24
C ASP A 242 -0.86 23.39 24.42
N ALA A 243 -1.99 24.01 24.75
CA ALA A 243 -2.05 25.44 25.06
C ALA A 243 -1.23 25.89 26.28
N LEU A 244 -0.90 24.97 27.20
CA LEU A 244 -0.04 25.28 28.35
C LEU A 244 1.45 25.05 28.05
N PHE A 245 1.76 24.30 26.99
CA PHE A 245 3.12 23.90 26.66
C PHE A 245 4.01 25.09 26.31
N ASP A 246 3.64 25.84 25.29
CA ASP A 246 4.42 26.99 24.79
C ASP A 246 4.55 28.14 25.84
N PRO A 247 3.49 28.57 26.54
CA PRO A 247 3.62 29.59 27.58
C PRO A 247 4.53 29.16 28.76
N THR A 248 4.49 27.87 29.13
CA THR A 248 5.37 27.37 30.19
C THR A 248 6.83 27.41 29.78
N ILE A 249 7.14 26.98 28.57
CA ILE A 249 8.50 27.04 28.01
C ILE A 249 8.95 28.50 27.92
N SER A 250 8.10 29.39 27.38
CA SER A 250 8.40 30.81 27.22
C SER A 250 8.67 31.49 28.54
N LEU A 251 7.93 31.12 29.59
CA LEU A 251 8.19 31.64 30.95
C LEU A 251 9.56 31.19 31.49
N LEU A 252 9.89 29.90 31.35
CA LEU A 252 11.20 29.37 31.82
C LEU A 252 12.37 29.96 31.00
N VAL A 253 12.18 30.14 29.68
CA VAL A 253 13.13 30.85 28.83
C VAL A 253 13.25 32.30 29.26
N GLY A 254 12.14 32.98 29.58
CA GLY A 254 12.14 34.34 30.13
C GLY A 254 12.92 34.47 31.45
N VAL A 255 12.79 33.47 32.32
CA VAL A 255 13.62 33.39 33.57
C VAL A 255 15.11 33.25 33.24
N THR A 256 15.45 32.46 32.21
CA THR A 256 16.85 32.32 31.74
C THR A 256 17.40 33.68 31.27
N TYR A 257 16.62 34.42 30.47
CA TYR A 257 16.99 35.79 30.04
C TYR A 257 17.08 36.77 31.22
N LEU A 258 16.17 36.69 32.18
CA LEU A 258 16.16 37.57 33.36
C LEU A 258 17.41 37.35 34.22
N ILE A 259 17.81 36.10 34.42
CA ILE A 259 19.06 35.77 35.13
C ILE A 259 20.27 36.24 34.33
N GLY A 260 20.33 35.91 33.02
CA GLY A 260 21.43 36.31 32.13
C GLY A 260 21.61 37.81 32.07
N LEU A 261 20.53 38.56 31.86
CA LEU A 261 20.54 40.02 31.80
C LEU A 261 20.86 40.65 33.19
N GLY A 262 20.18 40.16 34.24
CA GLY A 262 20.37 40.70 35.60
C GLY A 262 21.78 40.50 36.14
N TYR A 263 22.28 39.26 36.11
CA TYR A 263 23.65 38.97 36.55
C TYR A 263 24.69 39.53 35.58
N GLY A 264 24.45 39.50 34.28
CA GLY A 264 25.30 40.09 33.26
C GLY A 264 25.42 41.62 33.43
N THR A 265 24.32 42.33 33.68
CA THR A 265 24.35 43.76 33.99
C THR A 265 25.16 44.05 35.27
N TYR A 266 25.00 43.23 36.31
CA TYR A 266 25.84 43.36 37.51
C TYR A 266 27.33 43.24 37.17
N LEU A 267 27.73 42.29 36.31
CA LEU A 267 29.12 42.12 35.85
C LEU A 267 29.60 43.33 35.00
N VAL A 268 28.72 43.92 34.22
CA VAL A 268 29.03 45.17 33.48
C VAL A 268 29.31 46.32 34.42
N PHE A 269 28.51 46.51 35.48
CA PHE A 269 28.80 47.52 36.52
C PHE A 269 30.12 47.28 37.26
N GLN A 270 30.51 46.02 37.39
CA GLN A 270 31.81 45.63 37.97
C GLN A 270 32.98 45.77 36.97
N SER A 271 32.73 46.23 35.75
CA SER A 271 33.70 46.28 34.63
C SER A 271 34.35 44.94 34.29
N GLN A 272 33.67 43.84 34.62
CA GLN A 272 34.11 42.47 34.30
C GLN A 272 33.55 42.00 32.95
N LEU A 273 32.54 42.65 32.41
CA LEU A 273 31.92 42.37 31.14
C LEU A 273 31.64 43.68 30.40
N THR A 274 31.70 43.65 29.06
CA THR A 274 31.29 44.81 28.24
C THR A 274 29.79 44.74 27.90
N VAL A 275 29.21 45.88 27.47
CA VAL A 275 27.82 45.92 27.01
C VAL A 275 27.64 45.08 25.76
N GLY A 276 28.65 45.09 24.87
CA GLY A 276 28.63 44.26 23.67
C GLY A 276 28.67 42.77 23.97
N GLN A 277 29.50 42.33 24.93
CA GLN A 277 29.52 40.93 25.38
C GLN A 277 28.18 40.51 26.00
N LEU A 278 27.55 41.37 26.83
CA LEU A 278 26.22 41.06 27.36
C LEU A 278 25.16 40.91 26.25
N THR A 279 25.29 41.72 25.19
CA THR A 279 24.37 41.62 24.04
C THR A 279 24.59 40.34 23.27
N SER A 280 25.85 39.97 22.94
CA SER A 280 26.14 38.70 22.26
C SER A 280 25.71 37.50 23.09
N PHE A 281 25.91 37.54 24.39
CA PHE A 281 25.48 36.51 25.35
C PHE A 281 23.96 36.26 25.28
N ASN A 282 23.14 37.33 25.25
CA ASN A 282 21.69 37.20 25.13
C ASN A 282 21.27 36.61 23.80
N VAL A 283 21.96 36.90 22.68
CA VAL A 283 21.71 36.28 21.41
C VAL A 283 22.05 34.78 21.46
N TYR A 284 23.19 34.40 22.02
CA TYR A 284 23.57 33.00 22.21
C TYR A 284 22.57 32.21 23.08
N LEU A 285 22.04 32.82 24.16
CA LEU A 285 20.96 32.19 24.95
C LEU A 285 19.75 31.87 24.09
N GLY A 286 19.37 32.76 23.17
CA GLY A 286 18.29 32.52 22.22
C GLY A 286 18.58 31.37 21.27
N MET A 287 19.83 31.26 20.82
CA MET A 287 20.24 30.18 19.87
C MET A 287 20.22 28.79 20.51
N LEU A 288 20.29 28.65 21.86
CA LEU A 288 20.21 27.37 22.58
C LEU A 288 18.78 26.78 22.60
N ILE A 289 17.74 27.58 22.34
CA ILE A 289 16.35 27.10 22.45
C ILE A 289 16.05 26.00 21.42
N TRP A 290 16.43 26.22 20.16
CA TRP A 290 16.18 25.25 19.10
C TRP A 290 16.83 23.87 19.33
N PRO A 291 18.13 23.77 19.63
CA PRO A 291 18.79 22.50 19.93
C PRO A 291 18.14 21.71 21.07
N MET A 292 17.62 22.39 22.08
CA MET A 292 16.91 21.73 23.18
C MET A 292 15.61 21.10 22.73
N LEU A 293 14.82 21.80 21.87
CA LEU A 293 13.61 21.26 21.27
C LEU A 293 13.94 20.09 20.31
N ALA A 294 15.00 20.24 19.54
CA ALA A 294 15.49 19.23 18.61
C ALA A 294 15.84 17.91 19.30
N PHE A 295 16.39 17.96 20.53
CA PHE A 295 16.71 16.75 21.31
C PHE A 295 15.47 15.91 21.62
N GLY A 296 14.34 16.54 21.97
CA GLY A 296 13.07 15.86 22.18
C GLY A 296 12.53 15.20 20.88
N GLN A 297 12.63 15.91 19.77
CA GLN A 297 12.21 15.39 18.45
C GLN A 297 13.10 14.23 17.99
N LEU A 298 14.41 14.29 18.25
CA LEU A 298 15.38 13.25 17.89
C LEU A 298 14.97 11.89 18.44
N ILE A 299 14.53 11.81 19.71
CA ILE A 299 14.08 10.57 20.33
C ILE A 299 12.94 9.95 19.53
N ASN A 300 11.91 10.74 19.25
CA ASN A 300 10.74 10.28 18.50
C ASN A 300 11.07 9.83 17.07
N ILE A 301 11.93 10.58 16.37
CA ILE A 301 12.35 10.25 15.00
C ILE A 301 13.11 8.93 14.98
N MET A 302 14.07 8.76 15.91
CA MET A 302 14.87 7.54 16.00
C MET A 302 14.04 6.31 16.38
N GLN A 303 13.08 6.45 17.30
CA GLN A 303 12.18 5.37 17.71
C GLN A 303 11.27 4.94 16.56
N ARG A 304 10.58 5.90 15.92
CA ARG A 304 9.72 5.61 14.76
C ARG A 304 10.50 5.00 13.61
N GLY A 305 11.66 5.60 13.28
CA GLY A 305 12.50 5.07 12.20
C GLY A 305 13.01 3.66 12.48
N ASN A 306 13.37 3.34 13.73
CA ASN A 306 13.77 1.99 14.10
C ASN A 306 12.62 0.99 13.96
N ALA A 307 11.43 1.30 14.52
CA ALA A 307 10.28 0.44 14.43
C ALA A 307 9.84 0.21 12.97
N SER A 308 9.84 1.28 12.16
CA SER A 308 9.50 1.19 10.74
C SER A 308 10.52 0.37 9.93
N LEU A 309 11.82 0.55 10.20
CA LEU A 309 12.87 -0.25 9.56
C LEU A 309 12.76 -1.73 9.94
N ASP A 310 12.38 -2.03 11.18
CA ASP A 310 12.19 -3.42 11.63
C ASP A 310 11.04 -4.08 10.89
N ARG A 311 9.89 -3.41 10.72
CA ARG A 311 8.77 -3.93 9.92
C ARG A 311 9.12 -4.12 8.45
N VAL A 312 9.90 -3.21 7.85
CA VAL A 312 10.40 -3.35 6.48
C VAL A 312 11.33 -4.57 6.36
N ASN A 313 12.28 -4.72 7.31
CA ASN A 313 13.20 -5.85 7.31
C ASN A 313 12.50 -7.19 7.57
N GLU A 314 11.49 -7.22 8.45
CA GLU A 314 10.64 -8.39 8.67
C GLU A 314 9.96 -8.83 7.37
N THR A 315 9.42 -7.87 6.60
CA THR A 315 8.84 -8.15 5.29
C THR A 315 9.86 -8.72 4.32
N LEU A 316 11.05 -8.11 4.24
CA LEU A 316 12.13 -8.55 3.35
C LEU A 316 12.78 -9.87 3.77
N ALA A 317 12.63 -10.27 5.02
CA ALA A 317 13.14 -11.55 5.55
C ALA A 317 12.21 -12.73 5.25
N TYR A 318 10.98 -12.49 4.79
CA TYR A 318 10.09 -13.57 4.39
C TYR A 318 10.63 -14.25 3.13
N GLU A 319 10.84 -15.55 3.19
CA GLU A 319 11.32 -16.33 2.05
C GLU A 319 10.14 -16.84 1.22
N PRO A 320 10.20 -16.75 -0.13
CA PRO A 320 9.19 -17.35 -0.99
C PRO A 320 9.12 -18.87 -0.75
N ASP A 321 7.93 -19.38 -0.50
CA ASP A 321 7.70 -20.80 -0.24
C ASP A 321 7.63 -21.66 -1.52
N VAL A 322 7.58 -21.02 -2.69
CA VAL A 322 7.73 -21.67 -4.00
C VAL A 322 8.83 -20.97 -4.78
N VAL A 323 9.89 -21.69 -5.04
CA VAL A 323 11.05 -21.25 -5.82
C VAL A 323 11.44 -22.32 -6.83
N ASP A 324 12.19 -21.93 -7.84
CA ASP A 324 12.77 -22.90 -8.77
C ASP A 324 13.92 -23.66 -8.08
N ALA A 325 13.97 -24.97 -8.30
CA ALA A 325 15.09 -25.80 -7.86
C ALA A 325 16.36 -25.42 -8.65
N ASP A 326 17.51 -25.63 -8.03
CA ASP A 326 18.80 -25.48 -8.73
C ASP A 326 18.86 -26.45 -9.92
N GLY A 327 18.97 -25.90 -11.14
CA GLY A 327 18.97 -26.70 -12.38
C GLY A 327 17.57 -27.10 -12.87
N ALA A 328 16.51 -26.41 -12.43
CA ALA A 328 15.14 -26.66 -12.90
C ALA A 328 15.07 -26.64 -14.44
N ALA A 329 14.36 -27.63 -15.00
CA ALA A 329 14.27 -27.85 -16.44
C ALA A 329 13.37 -26.83 -17.13
N GLU A 330 13.75 -26.40 -18.33
CA GLU A 330 12.86 -25.68 -19.23
C GLU A 330 12.01 -26.68 -20.03
N VAL A 331 10.69 -26.43 -20.04
CA VAL A 331 9.72 -27.20 -20.81
C VAL A 331 9.24 -26.32 -21.96
N ALA A 332 9.44 -26.80 -23.19
CA ALA A 332 9.03 -26.07 -24.41
C ALA A 332 7.55 -26.24 -24.75
N ARG A 333 6.91 -27.31 -24.25
CA ARG A 333 5.48 -27.64 -24.45
C ARG A 333 4.98 -28.57 -23.37
N ILE A 334 3.68 -28.65 -23.21
CA ILE A 334 3.00 -29.58 -22.28
C ILE A 334 2.38 -30.71 -23.08
N ASP A 335 2.94 -31.92 -23.00
CA ASP A 335 2.40 -33.12 -23.65
C ASP A 335 1.53 -33.94 -22.70
N GLU A 336 1.91 -34.02 -21.42
CA GLU A 336 1.17 -34.75 -20.39
C GLU A 336 1.32 -34.08 -19.03
N ILE A 337 0.22 -34.00 -18.29
CA ILE A 337 0.23 -33.68 -16.85
C ILE A 337 -0.33 -34.90 -16.12
N ARG A 338 0.34 -35.33 -15.05
CA ARG A 338 -0.05 -36.52 -14.31
C ARG A 338 0.00 -36.30 -12.80
N PHE A 339 -1.12 -36.55 -12.16
CA PHE A 339 -1.23 -36.70 -10.72
C PHE A 339 -1.17 -38.18 -10.37
N GLU A 340 -0.31 -38.58 -9.42
CA GLU A 340 -0.12 -39.95 -8.97
C GLU A 340 -0.28 -40.02 -7.45
N GLY A 341 -1.43 -40.47 -6.96
CA GLY A 341 -1.77 -40.57 -5.54
C GLY A 341 -1.61 -39.24 -4.81
N TYR A 342 -1.88 -38.14 -5.51
CA TYR A 342 -1.51 -36.81 -5.06
C TYR A 342 -2.42 -36.27 -3.96
N SER A 343 -1.84 -35.88 -2.82
CA SER A 343 -2.58 -35.24 -1.72
C SER A 343 -1.95 -33.92 -1.32
N PHE A 344 -2.81 -32.92 -1.11
CA PHE A 344 -2.41 -31.55 -0.77
C PHE A 344 -3.27 -30.97 0.36
N ARG A 345 -2.61 -30.20 1.25
CA ARG A 345 -3.24 -29.45 2.32
C ARG A 345 -2.74 -28.01 2.32
N TYR A 346 -3.67 -27.05 2.39
CA TYR A 346 -3.29 -25.65 2.63
C TYR A 346 -2.67 -25.49 4.02
N PRO A 347 -1.66 -24.63 4.18
CA PRO A 347 -1.05 -24.36 5.50
C PRO A 347 -2.03 -23.88 6.57
N SER A 348 -3.14 -23.24 6.16
CA SER A 348 -4.22 -22.78 7.03
C SER A 348 -5.31 -23.82 7.29
N SER A 349 -5.22 -25.03 6.70
CA SER A 349 -6.24 -26.08 6.80
C SER A 349 -5.77 -27.21 7.71
N GLU A 350 -6.68 -27.76 8.52
CA GLU A 350 -6.43 -28.97 9.32
C GLU A 350 -6.67 -30.27 8.52
N ARG A 351 -7.39 -30.18 7.40
CA ARG A 351 -7.75 -31.33 6.55
C ARG A 351 -7.11 -31.23 5.18
N ASP A 352 -6.88 -32.36 4.56
CA ASP A 352 -6.41 -32.41 3.18
C ASP A 352 -7.50 -31.88 2.23
N ASN A 353 -7.10 -30.99 1.35
CA ASN A 353 -7.98 -30.34 0.36
C ASN A 353 -7.99 -31.12 -0.98
N LEU A 354 -6.94 -31.91 -1.23
CA LEU A 354 -6.88 -32.95 -2.26
C LEU A 354 -6.39 -34.23 -1.61
N VAL A 355 -7.02 -35.35 -1.91
CA VAL A 355 -6.76 -36.63 -1.28
C VAL A 355 -6.68 -37.71 -2.34
N ASP A 356 -5.49 -38.29 -2.52
CA ASP A 356 -5.24 -39.45 -3.35
C ASP A 356 -5.76 -39.28 -4.80
N ILE A 357 -5.37 -38.15 -5.42
CA ILE A 357 -5.77 -37.81 -6.78
C ILE A 357 -4.92 -38.56 -7.79
N ASP A 358 -5.56 -39.38 -8.60
CA ASP A 358 -5.00 -40.08 -9.77
C ASP A 358 -5.67 -39.53 -11.03
N LEU A 359 -4.92 -38.73 -11.81
CA LEU A 359 -5.45 -38.04 -13.00
C LEU A 359 -4.37 -37.88 -14.05
N VAL A 360 -4.68 -38.17 -15.30
CA VAL A 360 -3.79 -37.94 -16.45
C VAL A 360 -4.50 -37.01 -17.44
N ILE A 361 -3.85 -35.90 -17.77
CA ILE A 361 -4.31 -34.91 -18.76
C ILE A 361 -3.34 -34.99 -19.94
N ARG A 362 -3.84 -35.37 -21.11
CA ARG A 362 -3.02 -35.49 -22.32
C ARG A 362 -3.19 -34.31 -23.24
N ARG A 363 -2.17 -34.05 -24.04
CA ARG A 363 -2.21 -33.01 -25.06
C ARG A 363 -3.41 -33.18 -26.00
N GLY A 364 -4.04 -32.06 -26.35
CA GLY A 364 -5.21 -32.03 -27.23
C GLY A 364 -6.53 -32.44 -26.59
N GLN A 365 -6.51 -32.82 -25.30
CA GLN A 365 -7.69 -33.24 -24.56
C GLN A 365 -8.37 -32.05 -23.87
N THR A 366 -9.69 -32.03 -23.93
CA THR A 366 -10.51 -31.14 -23.10
C THR A 366 -10.94 -31.93 -21.87
N LEU A 367 -10.48 -31.47 -20.67
CA LEU A 367 -10.87 -32.02 -19.38
C LEU A 367 -11.89 -31.12 -18.69
N GLY A 368 -13.04 -31.68 -18.32
CA GLY A 368 -14.02 -31.04 -17.45
C GLY A 368 -13.81 -31.41 -15.98
N ILE A 369 -13.80 -30.45 -15.08
CA ILE A 369 -13.77 -30.68 -13.63
C ILE A 369 -15.02 -30.06 -13.02
N VAL A 370 -15.84 -30.87 -12.39
CA VAL A 370 -17.08 -30.47 -11.73
C VAL A 370 -17.12 -30.98 -10.30
N GLY A 371 -18.08 -30.50 -9.51
CA GLY A 371 -18.26 -30.93 -8.13
C GLY A 371 -18.86 -29.83 -7.26
N ARG A 372 -19.19 -30.16 -6.04
CA ARG A 372 -19.76 -29.21 -5.07
C ARG A 372 -18.79 -28.07 -4.76
N THR A 373 -19.34 -26.95 -4.26
CA THR A 373 -18.48 -25.88 -3.71
C THR A 373 -17.64 -26.42 -2.55
N GLY A 374 -16.33 -26.11 -2.56
CA GLY A 374 -15.40 -26.64 -1.56
C GLY A 374 -14.82 -28.03 -1.85
N SER A 375 -15.18 -28.69 -2.96
CA SER A 375 -14.69 -30.05 -3.28
C SER A 375 -13.23 -30.14 -3.75
N GLY A 376 -12.48 -29.01 -3.84
CA GLY A 376 -11.06 -29.01 -4.21
C GLY A 376 -10.75 -28.64 -5.66
N LYS A 377 -11.74 -28.26 -6.50
CA LYS A 377 -11.55 -27.93 -7.94
C LYS A 377 -10.49 -26.86 -8.18
N SER A 378 -10.66 -25.68 -7.58
CA SER A 378 -9.69 -24.58 -7.72
C SER A 378 -8.37 -24.89 -7.01
N THR A 379 -8.36 -25.77 -6.01
CA THR A 379 -7.13 -26.25 -5.37
C THR A 379 -6.27 -27.04 -6.34
N LEU A 380 -6.90 -27.91 -7.16
CA LEU A 380 -6.20 -28.65 -8.21
C LEU A 380 -5.57 -27.72 -9.24
N VAL A 381 -6.32 -26.67 -9.67
CA VAL A 381 -5.81 -25.63 -10.59
C VAL A 381 -4.62 -24.88 -9.97
N LYS A 382 -4.72 -24.46 -8.71
CA LYS A 382 -3.64 -23.74 -8.01
C LYS A 382 -2.35 -24.57 -7.87
N GLN A 383 -2.47 -25.89 -7.77
CA GLN A 383 -1.31 -26.78 -7.79
C GLN A 383 -0.65 -26.85 -9.17
N LEU A 384 -1.43 -26.86 -10.26
CA LEU A 384 -0.92 -26.76 -11.64
C LEU A 384 -0.20 -25.43 -11.90
N LEU A 385 -0.66 -24.35 -11.30
CA LEU A 385 -0.05 -23.03 -11.41
C LEU A 385 1.14 -22.84 -10.45
N ARG A 386 1.49 -23.81 -9.63
CA ARG A 386 2.53 -23.69 -8.60
C ARG A 386 2.33 -22.46 -7.70
N GLU A 387 1.08 -22.12 -7.39
CA GLU A 387 0.78 -21.01 -6.46
C GLU A 387 1.11 -21.35 -5.00
N TYR A 388 1.21 -22.65 -4.69
CA TYR A 388 1.55 -23.20 -3.38
C TYR A 388 2.61 -24.28 -3.51
N PRO A 389 3.34 -24.61 -2.43
CA PRO A 389 4.25 -25.75 -2.42
C PRO A 389 3.53 -27.03 -2.86
N VAL A 390 4.28 -27.96 -3.43
CA VAL A 390 3.73 -29.26 -3.86
C VAL A 390 3.11 -30.03 -2.70
N GLY A 391 2.17 -30.91 -3.03
CA GLY A 391 1.49 -31.76 -2.05
C GLY A 391 2.46 -32.61 -1.20
N HIS A 392 2.02 -32.93 0.01
CA HIS A 392 2.81 -33.67 0.97
C HIS A 392 2.87 -35.18 0.68
N ARG A 393 2.05 -35.71 -0.24
CA ARG A 393 2.01 -37.11 -0.66
C ARG A 393 1.72 -37.22 -2.15
N GLY A 394 2.25 -38.26 -2.79
CA GLY A 394 2.12 -38.52 -4.21
C GLY A 394 3.02 -37.59 -5.05
N ARG A 395 2.76 -37.54 -6.35
CA ARG A 395 3.55 -36.76 -7.30
C ARG A 395 2.66 -36.01 -8.29
N LEU A 396 3.07 -34.83 -8.66
CA LEU A 396 2.52 -34.08 -9.79
C LEU A 396 3.62 -33.91 -10.82
N LEU A 397 3.41 -34.46 -11.99
CA LEU A 397 4.41 -34.57 -13.06
C LEU A 397 3.94 -33.76 -14.29
N VAL A 398 4.87 -33.10 -14.95
CA VAL A 398 4.70 -32.46 -16.26
C VAL A 398 5.71 -33.11 -17.22
N ASN A 399 5.23 -33.78 -18.25
CA ASN A 399 6.05 -34.58 -19.19
C ASN A 399 6.96 -35.61 -18.48
N GLY A 400 6.49 -36.19 -17.37
CA GLY A 400 7.26 -37.13 -16.55
C GLY A 400 8.24 -36.49 -15.56
N LEU A 401 8.44 -35.18 -15.58
CA LEU A 401 9.26 -34.45 -14.62
C LEU A 401 8.39 -33.96 -13.44
N PRO A 402 8.86 -34.09 -12.18
CA PRO A 402 8.18 -33.47 -11.05
C PRO A 402 7.99 -31.95 -11.27
N ILE A 403 6.80 -31.44 -11.00
CA ILE A 403 6.47 -30.04 -11.30
C ILE A 403 7.41 -29.03 -10.59
N GLN A 404 7.95 -29.39 -9.40
CA GLN A 404 8.92 -28.57 -8.68
C GLN A 404 10.28 -28.45 -9.40
N ASP A 405 10.60 -29.43 -10.28
CA ASP A 405 11.85 -29.45 -11.04
C ASP A 405 11.70 -28.76 -12.41
N VAL A 406 10.52 -28.20 -12.71
CA VAL A 406 10.24 -27.41 -13.91
C VAL A 406 10.30 -25.92 -13.55
N ARG A 407 10.96 -25.11 -14.37
CA ARG A 407 11.02 -23.65 -14.16
C ARG A 407 9.63 -23.02 -14.20
N ILE A 408 9.32 -22.19 -13.21
CA ILE A 408 8.01 -21.54 -13.04
C ILE A 408 7.68 -20.66 -14.25
N ASP A 409 8.63 -19.84 -14.69
CA ASP A 409 8.44 -18.93 -15.81
C ASP A 409 8.24 -19.66 -17.15
N ALA A 410 8.92 -20.80 -17.35
CA ALA A 410 8.73 -21.64 -18.53
C ALA A 410 7.34 -22.30 -18.53
N LEU A 411 6.90 -22.83 -17.38
CA LEU A 411 5.59 -23.43 -17.20
C LEU A 411 4.46 -22.40 -17.43
N HIS A 412 4.56 -21.22 -16.80
CA HIS A 412 3.53 -20.18 -16.90
C HIS A 412 3.38 -19.60 -18.31
N ARG A 413 4.45 -19.55 -19.12
CA ARG A 413 4.36 -19.15 -20.54
C ARG A 413 3.53 -20.10 -21.39
N LEU A 414 3.39 -21.36 -20.98
CA LEU A 414 2.61 -22.37 -21.67
C LEU A 414 1.16 -22.46 -21.20
N ILE A 415 0.80 -21.73 -20.12
CA ILE A 415 -0.51 -21.78 -19.49
C ILE A 415 -1.23 -20.44 -19.67
N GLY A 416 -2.44 -20.49 -20.24
CA GLY A 416 -3.40 -19.38 -20.19
C GLY A 416 -4.40 -19.65 -19.07
N TYR A 417 -4.52 -18.73 -18.11
CA TYR A 417 -5.38 -18.90 -16.95
C TYR A 417 -6.45 -17.81 -16.85
N VAL A 418 -7.69 -18.22 -16.70
CA VAL A 418 -8.81 -17.33 -16.41
C VAL A 418 -9.39 -17.71 -15.05
N PRO A 419 -9.17 -16.88 -14.01
CA PRO A 419 -9.67 -17.16 -12.68
C PRO A 419 -11.17 -16.89 -12.55
N GLN A 420 -11.79 -17.46 -11.53
CA GLN A 420 -13.20 -17.27 -11.18
C GLN A 420 -13.58 -15.78 -11.03
N ASN A 421 -12.72 -15.01 -10.34
CA ASN A 421 -12.87 -13.58 -10.14
C ASN A 421 -11.76 -12.83 -10.89
N PRO A 422 -11.96 -12.49 -12.17
CA PRO A 422 -10.92 -11.85 -12.97
C PRO A 422 -10.70 -10.40 -12.54
N MET A 423 -9.43 -10.05 -12.35
CA MET A 423 -9.00 -8.68 -12.12
C MET A 423 -8.64 -8.00 -13.44
N LEU A 424 -9.15 -6.79 -13.64
CA LEU A 424 -8.71 -5.88 -14.70
C LEU A 424 -7.88 -4.76 -14.09
N PHE A 425 -6.76 -4.48 -14.71
CA PHE A 425 -5.92 -3.34 -14.35
C PHE A 425 -6.59 -2.03 -14.78
N SER A 426 -6.33 -0.94 -14.08
CA SER A 426 -6.77 0.42 -14.44
C SER A 426 -6.03 0.91 -15.69
N ARG A 427 -6.34 0.30 -16.82
CA ARG A 427 -5.74 0.52 -18.15
C ARG A 427 -6.82 0.41 -19.21
N SER A 428 -6.46 0.65 -20.49
CA SER A 428 -7.37 0.43 -21.60
C SER A 428 -7.77 -1.05 -21.75
N VAL A 429 -8.87 -1.33 -22.47
CA VAL A 429 -9.25 -2.70 -22.85
C VAL A 429 -8.09 -3.35 -23.62
N ARG A 430 -7.51 -2.62 -24.59
CA ARG A 430 -6.33 -3.02 -25.36
C ARG A 430 -5.19 -3.50 -24.47
N ASP A 431 -4.78 -2.66 -23.51
CA ASP A 431 -3.65 -2.95 -22.62
C ASP A 431 -3.95 -4.08 -21.65
N ASN A 432 -5.21 -4.24 -21.24
CA ASN A 432 -5.62 -5.37 -20.42
C ASN A 432 -5.48 -6.70 -21.18
N VAL A 433 -5.79 -6.74 -22.47
CA VAL A 433 -5.59 -7.95 -23.29
C VAL A 433 -4.12 -8.17 -23.61
N ARG A 434 -3.38 -7.12 -23.98
CA ARG A 434 -1.93 -7.15 -24.25
C ARG A 434 -1.08 -7.49 -23.02
N PHE A 435 -1.65 -7.46 -21.82
CA PHE A 435 -0.91 -7.78 -20.60
C PHE A 435 -0.18 -9.12 -20.67
N ALA A 436 -0.79 -10.10 -21.32
CA ALA A 436 -0.20 -11.44 -21.50
C ALA A 436 0.81 -11.50 -22.66
N LYS A 437 0.68 -10.65 -23.68
CA LYS A 437 1.55 -10.60 -24.86
C LYS A 437 1.75 -9.14 -25.26
N HIS A 438 2.82 -8.52 -24.76
CA HIS A 438 3.08 -7.08 -24.90
C HIS A 438 3.28 -6.60 -26.34
N ASP A 439 3.80 -7.47 -27.21
CA ASP A 439 4.08 -7.22 -28.64
C ASP A 439 2.91 -7.57 -29.56
N ALA A 440 1.75 -7.92 -29.00
CA ALA A 440 0.56 -8.26 -29.77
C ALA A 440 0.09 -7.06 -30.62
N THR A 441 -0.27 -7.34 -31.89
CA THR A 441 -0.85 -6.34 -32.79
C THR A 441 -2.31 -6.05 -32.42
N ASP A 442 -2.87 -4.95 -32.95
CA ASP A 442 -4.29 -4.62 -32.75
C ASP A 442 -5.21 -5.69 -33.33
N GLU A 443 -4.82 -6.29 -34.47
CA GLU A 443 -5.58 -7.38 -35.11
C GLU A 443 -5.59 -8.63 -34.21
N GLU A 444 -4.49 -8.94 -33.53
CA GLU A 444 -4.44 -10.05 -32.57
C GLU A 444 -5.34 -9.77 -31.36
N VAL A 445 -5.33 -8.53 -30.84
CA VAL A 445 -6.21 -8.11 -29.74
C VAL A 445 -7.68 -8.24 -30.11
N VAL A 446 -8.07 -7.70 -31.29
CA VAL A 446 -9.44 -7.79 -31.79
C VAL A 446 -9.86 -9.24 -32.00
N ARG A 447 -8.99 -10.06 -32.57
CA ARG A 447 -9.25 -11.50 -32.75
C ARG A 447 -9.47 -12.22 -31.42
N ALA A 448 -8.65 -11.94 -30.40
CA ALA A 448 -8.81 -12.53 -29.08
C ALA A 448 -10.12 -12.09 -28.42
N LEU A 449 -10.51 -10.82 -28.56
CA LEU A 449 -11.80 -10.30 -28.08
C LEU A 449 -12.98 -10.93 -28.78
N HIS A 450 -12.89 -11.15 -30.09
CA HIS A 450 -13.92 -11.87 -30.86
C HIS A 450 -14.09 -13.32 -30.38
N LEU A 451 -12.97 -14.03 -30.16
CA LEU A 451 -13.01 -15.41 -29.65
C LEU A 451 -13.60 -15.49 -28.24
N ALA A 452 -13.39 -14.45 -27.43
CA ALA A 452 -13.95 -14.31 -26.09
C ALA A 452 -15.41 -13.81 -26.08
N GLY A 453 -16.06 -13.61 -27.24
CA GLY A 453 -17.44 -13.13 -27.35
C GLY A 453 -17.62 -11.66 -26.94
N PHE A 454 -16.56 -10.84 -27.03
CA PHE A 454 -16.62 -9.42 -26.66
C PHE A 454 -16.78 -8.47 -27.85
N ALA A 455 -16.92 -9.01 -29.06
CA ALA A 455 -16.99 -8.22 -30.28
C ALA A 455 -18.15 -7.21 -30.31
N GLU A 456 -19.33 -7.62 -29.85
CA GLU A 456 -20.52 -6.78 -29.77
C GLU A 456 -20.48 -5.68 -28.72
N ASP A 457 -19.57 -5.81 -27.73
CA ASP A 457 -19.38 -4.80 -26.70
C ASP A 457 -18.47 -3.66 -27.16
N ILE A 458 -17.53 -3.91 -28.09
CA ILE A 458 -16.54 -2.92 -28.54
C ILE A 458 -17.21 -1.63 -29.06
N PRO A 459 -18.24 -1.67 -29.91
CA PRO A 459 -18.92 -0.47 -30.40
C PRO A 459 -19.69 0.30 -29.30
N ARG A 460 -19.99 -0.35 -28.18
CA ARG A 460 -20.71 0.26 -27.04
C ARG A 460 -19.79 0.96 -26.06
N LEU A 461 -18.46 0.79 -26.21
CA LEU A 461 -17.46 1.45 -25.38
C LEU A 461 -17.22 2.88 -25.90
N PRO A 462 -17.11 3.89 -25.00
CA PRO A 462 -16.95 5.30 -25.39
C PRO A 462 -15.78 5.55 -26.34
N ASP A 463 -14.61 4.94 -26.05
CA ASP A 463 -13.37 5.10 -26.80
C ASP A 463 -12.92 3.79 -27.44
N GLY A 464 -13.86 2.85 -27.71
CA GLY A 464 -13.53 1.54 -28.27
C GLY A 464 -12.47 0.80 -27.43
N LEU A 465 -11.40 0.30 -28.08
CA LEU A 465 -10.33 -0.44 -27.39
C LEU A 465 -9.50 0.41 -26.42
N ASP A 466 -9.51 1.73 -26.56
CA ASP A 466 -8.76 2.65 -25.70
C ASP A 466 -9.56 3.08 -24.46
N THR A 467 -10.80 2.61 -24.34
CA THR A 467 -11.64 2.84 -23.15
C THR A 467 -10.92 2.33 -21.89
N LEU A 468 -10.73 3.23 -20.91
CA LEU A 468 -10.16 2.90 -19.61
C LEU A 468 -11.15 2.07 -18.79
N VAL A 469 -10.68 0.96 -18.24
CA VAL A 469 -11.48 0.02 -17.43
C VAL A 469 -10.78 -0.25 -16.09
N GLY A 470 -11.46 -0.92 -15.17
CA GLY A 470 -10.94 -1.22 -13.83
C GLY A 470 -11.46 -0.26 -12.77
N GLU A 471 -10.80 -0.16 -11.60
CA GLU A 471 -11.30 0.63 -10.45
C GLU A 471 -11.49 2.12 -10.75
N ARG A 472 -10.67 2.70 -11.62
CA ARG A 472 -10.71 4.12 -11.99
C ARG A 472 -11.23 4.40 -13.40
N GLY A 473 -11.66 3.35 -14.12
CA GLY A 473 -12.28 3.45 -15.43
C GLY A 473 -13.78 3.24 -15.34
N ILE A 474 -14.40 2.99 -16.51
CA ILE A 474 -15.82 2.64 -16.55
C ILE A 474 -16.07 1.31 -15.82
N SER A 475 -17.23 1.23 -15.17
CA SER A 475 -17.67 -0.01 -14.54
C SER A 475 -18.20 -0.97 -15.60
N LEU A 476 -17.47 -2.07 -15.78
CA LEU A 476 -17.90 -3.18 -16.63
C LEU A 476 -18.75 -4.17 -15.85
N SER A 477 -19.68 -4.83 -16.54
CA SER A 477 -20.43 -5.95 -15.97
C SER A 477 -19.50 -7.15 -15.67
N GLY A 478 -19.92 -8.04 -14.77
CA GLY A 478 -19.15 -9.25 -14.44
C GLY A 478 -18.80 -10.08 -15.67
N GLY A 479 -19.76 -10.28 -16.58
CA GLY A 479 -19.56 -11.00 -17.82
C GLY A 479 -18.60 -10.30 -18.79
N GLN A 480 -18.62 -8.97 -18.87
CA GLN A 480 -17.65 -8.21 -19.66
C GLN A 480 -16.23 -8.37 -19.10
N LYS A 481 -16.06 -8.31 -17.78
CA LYS A 481 -14.75 -8.55 -17.12
C LYS A 481 -14.22 -9.95 -17.41
N GLN A 482 -15.08 -10.96 -17.32
CA GLN A 482 -14.72 -12.35 -17.62
C GLN A 482 -14.30 -12.53 -19.08
N ARG A 483 -15.02 -11.93 -20.04
CA ARG A 483 -14.67 -12.00 -21.47
C ARG A 483 -13.36 -11.30 -21.82
N ILE A 484 -13.04 -10.15 -21.19
CA ILE A 484 -11.74 -9.49 -21.38
C ILE A 484 -10.60 -10.36 -20.78
N ALA A 485 -10.80 -10.95 -19.61
CA ALA A 485 -9.83 -11.86 -19.02
C ALA A 485 -9.62 -13.13 -19.87
N LEU A 486 -10.68 -13.63 -20.48
CA LEU A 486 -10.60 -14.73 -21.43
C LEU A 486 -9.81 -14.34 -22.68
N ALA A 487 -10.04 -13.16 -23.25
CA ALA A 487 -9.25 -12.64 -24.36
C ALA A 487 -7.77 -12.52 -24.00
N ARG A 488 -7.45 -12.06 -22.77
CA ARG A 488 -6.09 -12.01 -22.22
C ARG A 488 -5.41 -13.38 -22.19
N ALA A 489 -6.14 -14.44 -21.83
CA ALA A 489 -5.61 -15.79 -21.83
C ALA A 489 -5.46 -16.38 -23.25
N LEU A 490 -6.40 -16.09 -24.15
CA LEU A 490 -6.41 -16.61 -25.52
C LEU A 490 -5.34 -15.98 -26.42
N ILE A 491 -4.95 -14.71 -26.19
CA ILE A 491 -3.94 -14.02 -27.01
C ILE A 491 -2.55 -14.66 -26.90
N LEU A 492 -2.28 -15.38 -25.80
CA LEU A 492 -1.05 -16.17 -25.61
C LEU A 492 -0.95 -17.37 -26.53
N ASP A 493 -2.07 -17.85 -27.04
CA ASP A 493 -2.18 -19.15 -27.72
C ASP A 493 -1.52 -20.30 -26.92
N PRO A 494 -1.88 -20.49 -25.64
CA PRO A 494 -1.15 -21.36 -24.71
C PRO A 494 -1.31 -22.85 -25.05
N ASP A 495 -0.38 -23.70 -24.61
CA ASP A 495 -0.52 -25.14 -24.71
C ASP A 495 -1.64 -25.68 -23.82
N LEU A 496 -1.77 -25.15 -22.60
CA LEU A 496 -2.85 -25.46 -21.65
C LEU A 496 -3.67 -24.18 -21.36
N LEU A 497 -4.94 -24.20 -21.69
CA LEU A 497 -5.90 -23.17 -21.27
C LEU A 497 -6.69 -23.66 -20.06
N ILE A 498 -6.66 -22.92 -18.97
CA ILE A 498 -7.42 -23.21 -17.75
C ILE A 498 -8.52 -22.16 -17.57
N LEU A 499 -9.76 -22.62 -17.52
CA LEU A 499 -10.96 -21.82 -17.32
C LEU A 499 -11.55 -22.21 -15.95
N ASP A 500 -11.24 -21.45 -14.89
CA ASP A 500 -11.76 -21.71 -13.54
C ASP A 500 -13.03 -20.90 -13.31
N ASP A 501 -14.17 -21.52 -13.53
CA ASP A 501 -15.54 -20.92 -13.45
C ASP A 501 -15.65 -19.58 -14.23
N ALA A 502 -14.91 -19.52 -15.34
CA ALA A 502 -14.57 -18.29 -16.06
C ALA A 502 -15.75 -17.63 -16.78
N MET A 503 -16.91 -18.29 -16.82
CA MET A 503 -18.12 -17.84 -17.53
C MET A 503 -19.36 -17.80 -16.62
N SER A 504 -19.19 -17.83 -15.32
CA SER A 504 -20.28 -17.83 -14.34
C SER A 504 -21.19 -16.60 -14.41
N ALA A 505 -20.66 -15.45 -14.84
CA ALA A 505 -21.40 -14.19 -15.02
C ALA A 505 -21.84 -13.94 -16.47
N VAL A 506 -21.67 -14.92 -17.36
CA VAL A 506 -22.08 -14.86 -18.77
C VAL A 506 -23.36 -15.67 -18.94
N ASP A 507 -24.26 -15.20 -19.78
CA ASP A 507 -25.49 -15.92 -20.12
C ASP A 507 -25.21 -17.23 -20.89
N ALA A 508 -26.12 -18.21 -20.77
CA ALA A 508 -25.93 -19.55 -21.31
C ALA A 508 -25.70 -19.58 -22.82
N ARG A 509 -26.35 -18.69 -23.59
CA ARG A 509 -26.20 -18.61 -25.04
C ARG A 509 -24.83 -18.13 -25.47
N THR A 510 -24.34 -17.05 -24.81
CA THR A 510 -23.00 -16.50 -25.03
C THR A 510 -21.93 -17.49 -24.57
N GLU A 511 -22.09 -18.16 -23.41
CA GLU A 511 -21.22 -19.22 -22.93
C GLU A 511 -21.06 -20.35 -23.96
N ALA A 512 -22.18 -20.88 -24.46
CA ALA A 512 -22.17 -21.93 -25.48
C ALA A 512 -21.47 -21.49 -26.77
N HIS A 513 -21.62 -20.21 -27.16
CA HIS A 513 -20.94 -19.64 -28.33
C HIS A 513 -19.43 -19.58 -28.11
N ILE A 514 -19.00 -19.07 -26.96
CA ILE A 514 -17.57 -18.96 -26.58
C ILE A 514 -16.92 -20.35 -26.54
N LEU A 515 -17.53 -21.32 -25.88
CA LEU A 515 -16.99 -22.68 -25.78
C LEU A 515 -16.87 -23.35 -27.15
N ARG A 516 -17.84 -23.17 -28.04
CA ARG A 516 -17.74 -23.65 -29.42
C ARG A 516 -16.59 -23.00 -30.19
N SER A 517 -16.40 -21.70 -30.02
CA SER A 517 -15.33 -20.94 -30.66
C SER A 517 -13.96 -21.39 -30.15
N ILE A 518 -13.78 -21.54 -28.83
CA ILE A 518 -12.56 -22.05 -28.20
C ILE A 518 -12.24 -23.45 -28.72
N ARG A 519 -13.20 -24.36 -28.71
CA ARG A 519 -13.03 -25.74 -29.19
C ARG A 519 -12.57 -25.82 -30.63
N ARG A 520 -13.10 -24.94 -31.49
CA ARG A 520 -12.74 -24.89 -32.93
C ARG A 520 -11.29 -24.41 -33.13
N VAL A 521 -10.88 -23.36 -32.39
CA VAL A 521 -9.56 -22.74 -32.55
C VAL A 521 -8.47 -23.54 -31.85
N ARG A 522 -8.83 -24.25 -30.78
CA ARG A 522 -7.86 -24.99 -29.94
C ARG A 522 -7.77 -26.48 -30.25
N GLN A 523 -8.12 -26.90 -31.46
CA GLN A 523 -7.94 -28.31 -31.89
C GLN A 523 -6.45 -28.73 -31.71
N GLY A 524 -6.22 -29.86 -31.03
CA GLY A 524 -4.89 -30.37 -30.73
C GLY A 524 -4.17 -29.67 -29.57
N ARG A 525 -4.81 -28.72 -28.86
CA ARG A 525 -4.32 -28.09 -27.62
C ARG A 525 -5.18 -28.43 -26.43
N THR A 526 -4.58 -28.46 -25.25
CA THR A 526 -5.25 -28.89 -24.02
C THR A 526 -6.10 -27.77 -23.42
N THR A 527 -7.32 -28.12 -23.00
CA THR A 527 -8.21 -27.17 -22.30
C THR A 527 -8.74 -27.81 -21.01
N LEU A 528 -8.61 -27.12 -19.89
CA LEU A 528 -9.15 -27.52 -18.59
C LEU A 528 -10.32 -26.58 -18.26
N ILE A 529 -11.51 -27.13 -18.09
CA ILE A 529 -12.73 -26.38 -17.78
C ILE A 529 -13.19 -26.79 -16.38
N VAL A 530 -13.07 -25.88 -15.43
CA VAL A 530 -13.67 -26.02 -14.10
C VAL A 530 -14.98 -25.26 -14.08
N SER A 531 -16.07 -25.92 -13.77
CA SER A 531 -17.39 -25.26 -13.77
C SER A 531 -18.35 -25.90 -12.77
N HIS A 532 -19.29 -25.09 -12.31
CA HIS A 532 -20.49 -25.53 -11.61
C HIS A 532 -21.66 -25.82 -12.57
N ARG A 533 -21.57 -25.40 -13.82
CA ARG A 533 -22.56 -25.66 -14.88
C ARG A 533 -22.19 -26.92 -15.63
N MET A 534 -23.07 -27.91 -15.62
CA MET A 534 -22.84 -29.19 -16.32
C MET A 534 -22.81 -29.01 -17.84
N SER A 535 -23.54 -28.05 -18.38
CA SER A 535 -23.54 -27.68 -19.80
C SER A 535 -22.17 -27.24 -20.32
N ALA A 536 -21.36 -26.60 -19.49
CA ALA A 536 -20.01 -26.12 -19.85
C ALA A 536 -19.04 -27.27 -20.14
N VAL A 537 -19.21 -28.42 -19.49
CA VAL A 537 -18.32 -29.57 -19.59
C VAL A 537 -18.88 -30.77 -20.36
N GLN A 538 -20.15 -30.72 -20.76
CA GLN A 538 -20.81 -31.86 -21.45
C GLN A 538 -20.10 -32.31 -22.74
N HIS A 539 -19.32 -31.43 -23.33
CA HIS A 539 -18.56 -31.70 -24.56
C HIS A 539 -17.07 -31.95 -24.30
N ALA A 540 -16.65 -32.08 -23.04
CA ALA A 540 -15.29 -32.44 -22.71
C ALA A 540 -15.01 -33.91 -23.07
N ASP A 541 -13.76 -34.19 -23.46
CA ASP A 541 -13.32 -35.56 -23.80
C ASP A 541 -13.31 -36.47 -22.57
N TYR A 542 -13.07 -35.87 -21.40
CA TYR A 542 -13.10 -36.55 -20.14
C TYR A 542 -13.60 -35.61 -19.03
N ILE A 543 -14.41 -36.10 -18.13
CA ILE A 543 -15.00 -35.35 -17.03
C ILE A 543 -14.65 -36.01 -15.72
N VAL A 544 -14.24 -35.21 -14.75
CA VAL A 544 -13.91 -35.63 -13.38
C VAL A 544 -14.85 -34.91 -12.42
N VAL A 545 -15.49 -35.68 -11.55
CA VAL A 545 -16.29 -35.16 -10.44
C VAL A 545 -15.46 -35.22 -9.18
N LEU A 546 -15.20 -34.05 -8.59
CA LEU A 546 -14.55 -33.94 -7.28
C LEU A 546 -15.59 -33.85 -6.18
N ASP A 547 -15.43 -34.66 -5.15
CA ASP A 547 -16.20 -34.60 -3.91
C ASP A 547 -15.26 -34.77 -2.72
N ASP A 548 -15.30 -33.85 -1.78
CA ASP A 548 -14.46 -33.80 -0.54
C ASP A 548 -12.97 -34.10 -0.81
N GLY A 549 -12.41 -33.45 -1.84
CA GLY A 549 -11.00 -33.58 -2.22
C GLY A 549 -10.62 -34.85 -2.97
N ARG A 550 -11.57 -35.73 -3.32
CA ARG A 550 -11.34 -36.97 -4.03
C ARG A 550 -12.03 -37.01 -5.39
N ILE A 551 -11.53 -37.82 -6.31
CA ILE A 551 -12.26 -38.13 -7.55
C ILE A 551 -13.34 -39.16 -7.20
N ALA A 552 -14.60 -38.71 -7.22
CA ALA A 552 -15.76 -39.53 -6.95
C ALA A 552 -16.27 -40.27 -8.20
N GLU A 553 -16.31 -39.56 -9.34
CA GLU A 553 -16.74 -40.12 -10.63
C GLU A 553 -15.80 -39.61 -11.72
N ALA A 554 -15.53 -40.41 -12.72
CA ALA A 554 -14.72 -39.99 -13.87
C ALA A 554 -15.11 -40.80 -15.12
N GLY A 555 -15.10 -40.16 -16.27
CA GLY A 555 -15.45 -40.79 -17.56
C GLY A 555 -15.86 -39.78 -18.63
N THR A 556 -16.37 -40.27 -19.76
CA THR A 556 -17.01 -39.44 -20.77
C THR A 556 -18.39 -39.01 -20.29
N PHE A 557 -18.98 -38.01 -20.95
CA PHE A 557 -20.37 -37.59 -20.68
C PHE A 557 -21.33 -38.78 -20.68
N GLN A 558 -21.18 -39.68 -21.67
CA GLN A 558 -22.05 -40.86 -21.83
C GLN A 558 -21.87 -41.85 -20.68
N ASP A 559 -20.62 -42.06 -20.22
CA ASP A 559 -20.32 -42.96 -19.12
C ASP A 559 -20.92 -42.49 -17.81
N LEU A 560 -20.77 -41.16 -17.52
CA LEU A 560 -21.31 -40.55 -16.31
C LEU A 560 -22.85 -40.52 -16.31
N MET A 561 -23.47 -40.30 -17.46
CA MET A 561 -24.93 -40.38 -17.59
C MET A 561 -25.44 -41.82 -17.35
N ARG A 562 -24.73 -42.85 -17.85
CA ARG A 562 -25.07 -44.27 -17.58
C ARG A 562 -24.88 -44.64 -16.15
N LEU A 563 -23.84 -44.10 -15.48
CA LEU A 563 -23.57 -44.36 -14.08
C LEU A 563 -24.70 -43.88 -13.16
N GLY A 564 -25.46 -42.86 -13.59
CA GLY A 564 -26.58 -42.31 -12.82
C GLY A 564 -26.18 -41.69 -11.49
N GLY A 565 -24.90 -41.32 -11.34
CA GLY A 565 -24.29 -40.81 -10.11
C GLY A 565 -24.65 -39.33 -9.86
N TRP A 566 -23.74 -38.62 -9.16
CA TRP A 566 -23.93 -37.22 -8.84
C TRP A 566 -23.97 -36.35 -10.12
N TYR A 567 -23.09 -36.63 -11.10
CA TYR A 567 -23.05 -35.88 -12.36
C TYR A 567 -24.38 -35.93 -13.10
N ALA A 568 -24.91 -37.13 -13.33
CA ALA A 568 -26.16 -37.30 -14.06
C ALA A 568 -27.33 -36.62 -13.36
N LYS A 569 -27.42 -36.73 -12.02
CA LYS A 569 -28.46 -36.06 -11.23
C LYS A 569 -28.40 -34.54 -11.34
N GLN A 570 -27.20 -33.95 -11.25
CA GLN A 570 -27.00 -32.52 -11.39
C GLN A 570 -27.28 -32.01 -12.80
N TYR A 571 -26.87 -32.76 -13.81
CA TYR A 571 -27.16 -32.43 -15.21
C TYR A 571 -28.66 -32.35 -15.49
N LEU A 572 -29.41 -33.39 -15.11
CA LEU A 572 -30.87 -33.41 -15.29
C LEU A 572 -31.56 -32.33 -14.47
N HIS A 573 -31.12 -32.08 -13.28
CA HIS A 573 -31.66 -31.01 -12.44
C HIS A 573 -31.45 -29.62 -13.09
N GLN A 574 -30.25 -29.34 -13.59
CA GLN A 574 -29.96 -28.06 -14.25
C GLN A 574 -30.73 -27.89 -15.57
N GLN A 575 -30.94 -28.96 -16.35
CA GLN A 575 -31.77 -28.92 -17.53
C GLN A 575 -33.23 -28.60 -17.21
N ALA A 576 -33.84 -29.29 -16.26
CA ALA A 576 -35.21 -29.03 -15.85
C ALA A 576 -35.46 -27.60 -15.38
N PHE A 577 -34.50 -26.99 -14.69
CA PHE A 577 -34.58 -25.57 -14.30
C PHE A 577 -34.31 -24.61 -15.47
N GLY A 578 -33.48 -24.98 -16.44
CA GLY A 578 -33.24 -24.19 -17.66
C GLY A 578 -34.48 -24.12 -18.55
N GLU A 579 -35.10 -25.26 -18.79
CA GLU A 579 -36.35 -25.35 -19.59
C GLU A 579 -37.51 -24.57 -18.92
N ALA A 580 -37.66 -24.68 -17.58
CA ALA A 580 -38.67 -23.91 -16.85
C ALA A 580 -38.44 -22.39 -16.88
N SER A 581 -37.20 -21.93 -17.00
CA SER A 581 -36.88 -20.49 -17.10
C SER A 581 -37.07 -19.95 -18.52
N ASP A 582 -36.86 -20.77 -19.54
CA ASP A 582 -37.10 -20.39 -20.95
C ASP A 582 -38.60 -20.35 -21.25
N ASP A 583 -39.41 -21.29 -20.73
CA ASP A 583 -40.87 -21.25 -20.82
C ASP A 583 -41.47 -20.00 -20.16
N LEU A 584 -40.96 -19.60 -19.00
CA LEU A 584 -41.39 -18.37 -18.33
C LEU A 584 -40.95 -17.08 -19.06
N ALA A 585 -39.86 -17.12 -19.81
CA ALA A 585 -39.40 -16.01 -20.63
C ALA A 585 -40.20 -15.88 -21.94
N GLU A 586 -40.60 -17.00 -22.57
CA GLU A 586 -41.49 -17.00 -23.74
C GLU A 586 -42.92 -16.54 -23.37
N ASP A 587 -43.44 -16.93 -22.22
CA ASP A 587 -44.73 -16.43 -21.71
C ASP A 587 -44.71 -14.93 -21.40
N ALA A 588 -43.54 -14.35 -21.03
CA ALA A 588 -43.38 -12.92 -20.78
C ALA A 588 -43.20 -12.08 -22.04
N GLU A 589 -42.82 -12.68 -23.18
CA GLU A 589 -42.69 -12.04 -24.49
C GLU A 589 -43.95 -12.22 -25.38
N ALA A 590 -44.94 -12.98 -24.95
CA ALA A 590 -46.18 -13.09 -25.66
C ALA A 590 -46.92 -11.73 -25.66
N PRO A 591 -47.24 -11.15 -26.84
CA PRO A 591 -47.95 -9.88 -26.87
C PRO A 591 -49.36 -10.07 -26.28
N GLU A 592 -49.76 -9.24 -25.34
CA GLU A 592 -51.16 -9.13 -24.90
C GLU A 592 -52.04 -8.78 -26.08
N GLU A 593 -52.63 -9.79 -26.73
CA GLU A 593 -53.72 -9.59 -27.67
C GLU A 593 -54.99 -9.20 -26.91
N GLY A 594 -55.31 -7.92 -27.01
CA GLY A 594 -56.67 -7.45 -27.05
C GLY A 594 -57.55 -7.60 -25.81
N ALA A 595 -57.52 -6.65 -24.90
CA ALA A 595 -58.69 -6.35 -24.06
C ALA A 595 -59.41 -5.10 -24.59
N PRO A 596 -60.74 -5.13 -24.82
CA PRO A 596 -61.48 -4.00 -25.38
C PRO A 596 -61.74 -2.93 -24.34
N GLY A 597 -61.58 -1.69 -24.78
CA GLY A 597 -61.83 -0.41 -24.18
C GLY A 597 -62.63 -0.31 -22.88
N ALA A 598 -61.99 0.20 -21.85
CA ALA A 598 -62.68 0.83 -20.74
C ALA A 598 -62.36 2.34 -20.71
N ALA A 599 -63.40 3.14 -20.77
CA ALA A 599 -63.40 4.58 -20.88
C ALA A 599 -62.63 5.28 -19.77
N GLN A 600 -61.87 6.29 -20.14
CA GLN A 600 -61.30 7.25 -19.18
C GLN A 600 -62.40 8.14 -18.55
N PRO A 601 -62.39 8.38 -17.25
CA PRO A 601 -63.12 9.51 -16.70
C PRO A 601 -62.17 10.75 -16.69
N SER A 602 -62.64 11.78 -17.36
CA SER A 602 -62.10 13.14 -17.31
C SER A 602 -62.23 13.71 -15.91
N LEU A 603 -61.13 14.14 -15.33
CA LEU A 603 -61.14 15.04 -14.16
C LEU A 603 -60.57 16.40 -14.61
N THR A 604 -61.53 17.31 -14.86
CA THR A 604 -61.33 18.75 -14.91
C THR A 604 -61.35 19.34 -13.51
N GLY A 605 -60.41 20.21 -13.21
CA GLY A 605 -60.68 21.45 -12.50
C GLY A 605 -60.23 21.57 -11.07
N ALA A 606 -59.51 22.68 -10.86
CA ALA A 606 -59.35 23.51 -9.67
C ALA A 606 -58.37 22.94 -8.57
N ASP A 607 -57.52 23.67 -7.95
CA ASP A 607 -57.41 25.11 -7.70
C ASP A 607 -56.02 25.39 -7.14
N ARG A 608 -55.51 26.57 -7.42
CA ARG A 608 -54.31 27.13 -6.85
C ARG A 608 -54.62 27.66 -5.43
N GLY A 609 -53.79 27.28 -4.48
CA GLY A 609 -53.78 27.88 -3.15
C GLY A 609 -52.35 28.15 -2.71
N ASP A 610 -51.89 29.38 -2.85
CA ASP A 610 -50.76 29.96 -2.15
C ASP A 610 -50.93 29.84 -0.64
N VAL A 611 -49.92 29.46 0.09
CA VAL A 611 -49.58 30.03 1.40
C VAL A 611 -48.09 29.75 1.72
N ARG A 612 -47.30 30.84 1.76
CA ARG A 612 -46.09 31.21 2.55
C ARG A 612 -45.06 30.17 2.93
#